data_239dfaf57de25fe30baad6fade02565a
#
_entry.id   239dfaf57de25fe30baad6fade02565a
#
_cell.length_a   1.000
_cell.length_b   1.000
_cell.length_c   1.000
_cell.angle_alpha   90.00
_cell.angle_beta   90.00
_cell.angle_gamma   90.00
#
_symmetry.space_group_name_H-M   'P 1'
#
loop_
_entity.id
_entity.type
_entity.pdbx_description
1 polymer ?
#
loop_
_entity_poly.entity_id
_entity_poly.type
_entity_poly.pdbx_seq_one_letter_code
_entity_poly.pdbx_strand_id
1 'polypeptide(L)' 'MNIKSDIPQISVLRQQVEQKAGFPLDTHGDFLTLSAKIETCLREHISESTLERIWGYSTRHYDTVSSRSLNVLSRFVGFR' A
#
# COMPACT_ATOMS: atom_id res chain seq x y z
N MET A 1 5.37 -10.89 10.63
CA MET A 1 5.93 -11.67 9.51
C MET A 1 6.09 -10.80 8.28
N ASN A 2 7.17 -10.96 7.55
CA ASN A 2 7.39 -10.21 6.32
C ASN A 2 7.13 -11.10 5.10
N ILE A 3 6.61 -10.49 4.05
CA ILE A 3 6.23 -11.18 2.82
C ILE A 3 6.99 -10.53 1.67
N LYS A 4 7.45 -11.35 0.73
CA LYS A 4 8.15 -10.82 -0.44
C LYS A 4 7.22 -9.95 -1.28
N SER A 5 7.73 -8.81 -1.73
CA SER A 5 6.92 -7.82 -2.42
C SER A 5 6.67 -8.17 -3.88
N ASP A 6 7.30 -9.21 -4.41
CA ASP A 6 7.17 -9.59 -5.82
C ASP A 6 6.20 -10.73 -6.06
N ILE A 7 5.46 -11.21 -5.05
CA ILE A 7 4.48 -12.27 -5.25
C ILE A 7 3.24 -11.73 -5.99
N PRO A 8 2.58 -12.58 -6.80
CA PRO A 8 1.45 -12.12 -7.62
C PRO A 8 0.29 -11.53 -6.82
N GLN A 9 0.04 -12.01 -5.61
CA GLN A 9 -1.04 -11.51 -4.77
C GLN A 9 -0.84 -10.03 -4.42
N ILE A 10 0.40 -9.59 -4.27
CA ILE A 10 0.68 -8.18 -3.98
C ILE A 10 0.38 -7.32 -5.21
N SER A 11 0.69 -7.81 -6.41
CA SER A 11 0.37 -7.08 -7.63
C SER A 11 -1.14 -6.86 -7.77
N VAL A 12 -1.94 -7.87 -7.47
CA VAL A 12 -3.39 -7.76 -7.51
C VAL A 12 -3.86 -6.74 -6.46
N LEU A 13 -3.29 -6.82 -5.25
CA LEU A 13 -3.67 -5.91 -4.18
C LEU A 13 -3.35 -4.45 -4.55
N ARG A 14 -2.20 -4.20 -5.18
CA ARG A 14 -1.85 -2.86 -5.67
C ARG A 14 -2.91 -2.31 -6.60
N GLN A 15 -3.34 -3.12 -7.56
CA GLN A 15 -4.36 -2.69 -8.52
C GLN A 15 -5.67 -2.39 -7.82
N GLN A 16 -6.08 -3.22 -6.89
CA GLN A 16 -7.32 -3.01 -6.15
C GLN A 16 -7.26 -1.73 -5.32
N VAL A 17 -6.11 -1.46 -4.70
CA VAL A 17 -5.93 -0.24 -3.91
C VAL A 17 -6.01 0.99 -4.80
N GLU A 18 -5.38 0.95 -5.98
CA GLU A 18 -5.44 2.08 -6.90
C GLU A 18 -6.85 2.34 -7.38
N GLN A 19 -7.61 1.28 -7.66
CA GLN A 19 -9.02 1.41 -8.03
C GLN A 19 -9.84 2.02 -6.90
N LYS A 20 -9.62 1.58 -5.69
CA LYS A 20 -10.33 2.11 -4.52
C LYS A 20 -9.98 3.57 -4.27
N ALA A 21 -8.71 3.92 -4.40
CA ALA A 21 -8.23 5.28 -4.19
C ALA A 21 -8.69 6.23 -5.29
N GLY A 22 -8.83 5.72 -6.52
CA GLY A 22 -9.28 6.52 -7.64
C GLY A 22 -8.16 7.14 -8.46
N PHE A 23 -6.90 6.75 -8.23
CA PHE A 23 -5.75 7.28 -8.98
C PHE A 23 -4.60 6.29 -8.93
N PRO A 24 -3.71 6.28 -9.94
CA PRO A 24 -2.50 5.47 -9.90
C PRO A 24 -1.48 6.07 -8.95
N LEU A 25 -0.59 5.23 -8.42
CA LEU A 25 0.43 5.65 -7.47
C LEU A 25 1.77 5.77 -8.21
N ASP A 26 2.05 6.95 -8.72
CA ASP A 26 3.22 7.21 -9.55
C ASP A 26 4.25 8.13 -8.89
N THR A 27 3.84 8.96 -7.93
CA THR A 27 4.73 9.95 -7.33
C THR A 27 4.67 9.86 -5.82
N HIS A 28 5.68 10.44 -5.16
CA HIS A 28 5.73 10.50 -3.71
C HIS A 28 4.46 11.16 -3.14
N GLY A 29 3.96 12.20 -3.79
CA GLY A 29 2.74 12.87 -3.36
C GLY A 29 1.53 11.96 -3.40
N ASP A 30 1.47 11.02 -4.38
CA ASP A 30 0.38 10.05 -4.45
C ASP A 30 0.39 9.14 -3.22
N PHE A 31 1.57 8.73 -2.76
CA PHE A 31 1.69 7.88 -1.58
C PHE A 31 1.31 8.63 -0.32
N LEU A 32 1.63 9.92 -0.22
CA LEU A 32 1.18 10.74 0.90
C LEU A 32 -0.35 10.83 0.92
N THR A 33 -0.95 11.02 -0.23
CA THR A 33 -2.41 11.10 -0.35
C THR A 33 -3.06 9.77 0.04
N LEU A 34 -2.49 8.66 -0.41
CA LEU A 34 -3.02 7.33 -0.05
C LEU A 34 -2.89 7.08 1.44
N SER A 35 -1.76 7.44 2.05
CA SER A 35 -1.57 7.30 3.49
C SER A 35 -2.68 8.05 4.25
N ALA A 36 -2.99 9.27 3.83
CA ALA A 36 -4.05 10.06 4.46
C ALA A 36 -5.43 9.41 4.27
N LYS A 37 -5.71 8.87 3.08
CA LYS A 37 -6.98 8.20 2.83
C LYS A 37 -7.16 6.97 3.71
N ILE A 38 -6.12 6.17 3.85
CA ILE A 38 -6.16 4.97 4.69
C ILE A 38 -6.43 5.35 6.14
N GLU A 39 -5.72 6.35 6.63
CA GLU A 39 -5.90 6.81 8.01
C GLU A 39 -7.32 7.32 8.24
N THR A 40 -7.86 8.07 7.29
CA THR A 40 -9.22 8.60 7.39
C THR A 40 -10.25 7.48 7.38
N CYS A 41 -10.07 6.47 6.53
CA CYS A 41 -11.04 5.39 6.38
C CYS A 41 -10.97 4.37 7.52
N LEU A 42 -9.76 3.99 7.92
CA LEU A 42 -9.55 2.88 8.85
C LEU A 42 -9.05 3.32 10.21
N ARG A 43 -8.64 4.57 10.34
CA ARG A 43 -8.01 5.11 11.54
C ARG A 43 -6.75 4.32 11.91
N GLU A 44 -6.05 3.83 10.90
CA GLU A 44 -4.78 3.14 11.06
C GLU A 44 -3.75 3.81 10.17
N HIS A 45 -2.58 4.03 10.71
CA HIS A 45 -1.53 4.74 9.99
C HIS A 45 -0.58 3.78 9.30
N ILE A 46 -0.35 4.01 8.00
CA ILE A 46 0.75 3.40 7.24
C ILE A 46 1.52 4.56 6.62
N SER A 47 2.83 4.63 6.89
CA SER A 47 3.64 5.71 6.35
C SER A 47 3.77 5.58 4.83
N GLU A 48 4.00 6.70 4.17
CA GLU A 48 4.24 6.72 2.73
C GLU A 48 5.46 5.89 2.37
N SER A 49 6.48 5.85 3.22
CA SER A 49 7.67 5.02 2.98
C SER A 49 7.31 3.54 2.90
N THR A 50 6.43 3.07 3.77
CA THR A 50 5.98 1.69 3.76
C THR A 50 5.19 1.40 2.48
N LEU A 51 4.32 2.31 2.08
CA LEU A 51 3.54 2.15 0.86
C LEU A 51 4.45 2.14 -0.36
N GLU A 52 5.45 3.02 -0.40
CA GLU A 52 6.39 3.07 -1.52
C GLU A 52 7.14 1.74 -1.68
N ARG A 53 7.48 1.09 -0.56
CA ARG A 53 8.12 -0.23 -0.63
C ARG A 53 7.18 -1.28 -1.22
N ILE A 54 5.91 -1.24 -0.84
CA ILE A 54 4.93 -2.19 -1.37
C ILE A 54 4.77 -2.02 -2.88
N TRP A 55 4.80 -0.78 -3.37
CA TRP A 55 4.70 -0.50 -4.81
C TRP A 55 6.01 -0.61 -5.57
N GLY A 56 7.12 -0.83 -4.85
CA GLY A 56 8.42 -0.87 -5.50
C GLY A 56 8.95 0.49 -5.93
N TYR A 57 8.35 1.55 -5.44
CA TYR A 57 8.73 2.91 -5.81
C TYR A 57 10.12 3.28 -5.28
N SER A 58 10.45 2.74 -4.11
CA SER A 58 11.74 2.97 -3.49
C SER A 58 12.20 1.67 -2.82
N THR A 59 12.80 0.78 -3.62
CA THR A 59 13.10 -0.58 -3.17
C THR A 59 14.58 -0.81 -2.92
N ARG A 60 15.28 0.21 -2.57
CA ARG A 60 16.73 0.20 -2.52
C ARG A 60 17.33 -0.99 -1.75
N HIS A 61 16.73 -1.34 -0.63
CA HIS A 61 17.28 -2.38 0.24
C HIS A 61 16.23 -3.40 0.71
N TYR A 62 15.01 -3.32 0.22
CA TYR A 62 13.92 -4.12 0.77
C TYR A 62 13.13 -4.79 -0.33
N ASP A 63 13.03 -6.12 -0.25
CA ASP A 63 12.18 -6.90 -1.14
C ASP A 63 11.01 -7.56 -0.38
N THR A 64 10.80 -7.16 0.88
CA THR A 64 9.72 -7.71 1.71
C THR A 64 8.87 -6.59 2.29
N VAL A 65 7.62 -6.93 2.62
CA VAL A 65 6.68 -6.01 3.25
C VAL A 65 6.06 -6.69 4.46
N SER A 66 5.59 -5.90 5.43
CA SER A 66 5.01 -6.49 6.64
C SER A 66 3.61 -7.00 6.36
N SER A 67 3.25 -8.12 6.99
CA SER A 67 1.91 -8.67 6.85
C SER A 67 0.85 -7.73 7.44
N ARG A 68 1.21 -6.93 8.46
CA ARG A 68 0.30 -5.94 9.01
C ARG A 68 -0.08 -4.90 7.95
N SER A 69 0.90 -4.41 7.20
CA SER A 69 0.64 -3.43 6.14
C SER A 69 -0.27 -4.00 5.07
N LEU A 70 -0.04 -5.25 4.67
CA LEU A 70 -0.89 -5.90 3.68
C LEU A 70 -2.31 -6.10 4.22
N ASN A 71 -2.46 -6.44 5.49
CA ASN A 71 -3.76 -6.56 6.13
C ASN A 71 -4.52 -5.23 6.10
N VAL A 72 -3.84 -4.14 6.42
CA VAL A 72 -4.46 -2.81 6.42
C VAL A 72 -4.92 -2.45 5.01
N LEU A 73 -4.10 -2.72 3.99
CA LEU A 73 -4.47 -2.44 2.61
C LEU A 73 -5.65 -3.30 2.18
N SER A 74 -5.69 -4.57 2.57
CA SER A 74 -6.82 -5.45 2.26
C SER A 74 -8.11 -4.91 2.86
N ARG A 75 -8.06 -4.41 4.08
CA ARG A 75 -9.23 -3.81 4.72
C ARG A 75 -9.63 -2.51 4.05
N PHE A 76 -8.65 -1.73 3.59
CA PHE A 76 -8.94 -0.51 2.85
C PHE A 76 -9.70 -0.81 1.57
N VAL A 77 -9.27 -1.82 0.82
CA VAL A 77 -9.94 -2.23 -0.42
C VAL A 77 -11.38 -2.67 -0.14
N GLY A 78 -11.60 -3.38 0.95
CA GLY A 78 -12.93 -3.85 1.33
C GLY A 78 -13.78 -2.85 2.09
N PHE A 79 -13.25 -1.68 2.38
CA PHE A 79 -13.96 -0.67 3.15
C PHE A 79 -15.10 -0.06 2.33
N ARG A 80 -16.26 0.12 2.97
CA ARG A 80 -17.45 0.67 2.32
C ARG A 80 -18.03 1.84 3.08
#